data_1f6b8649997e8d27fda831a1693a5f4b
#
_entry.id   1f6b8649997e8d27fda831a1693a5f4b
#
_cell.length_a   1.000
_cell.length_b   1.000
_cell.length_c   1.000
_cell.angle_alpha   90.00
_cell.angle_beta   90.00
_cell.angle_gamma   90.00
#
_symmetry.space_group_name_H-M   'P 1'
#
loop_
_entity.id
_entity.type
_entity.pdbx_description
1 polymer ?
#
loop_
_entity_poly.entity_id
_entity_poly.type
_entity_poly.pdbx_seq_one_letter_code
_entity_poly.pdbx_strand_id
1 'polypeptide(L)'
;MTNQIRPLNSIPNEISHYMTQRTYVQGSHIIRSNEHNDYLFFLTKGKVEVVQLTHDGNEIFINELNANDVFGELEVFDEAFKTNTVIAKTDCVVVKLQREHVFEWMKIDRDFSKYLFEVIVNCYIKKCVRTDNLAALTIKQRLLISLFKHYKNGDLALLQKSKLIQEVGAPKRSFNRVLKECCDEGYFLYSNKQFSIANIEKITRFASDFG
;
A
#
# COMPACT_ATOMS: atom_id res chain seq x y z
N MET A 1 9.20 -21.14 -4.91
CA MET A 1 9.88 -20.36 -5.97
C MET A 1 9.81 -18.91 -5.53
N THR A 2 10.92 -18.32 -5.12
CA THR A 2 11.02 -16.92 -4.72
C THR A 2 10.73 -16.07 -5.95
N ASN A 3 9.59 -15.40 -5.96
CA ASN A 3 9.22 -14.42 -6.98
C ASN A 3 10.16 -13.22 -6.80
N GLN A 4 11.33 -13.27 -7.44
CA GLN A 4 12.27 -12.14 -7.40
C GLN A 4 11.72 -11.01 -8.26
N ILE A 5 12.00 -9.77 -7.85
CA ILE A 5 11.65 -8.56 -8.62
C ILE A 5 12.24 -8.70 -10.03
N ARG A 6 11.38 -8.68 -11.07
CA ARG A 6 11.79 -8.91 -12.46
C ARG A 6 13.10 -8.21 -12.85
N PRO A 7 13.30 -6.89 -12.59
CA PRO A 7 14.53 -6.24 -13.00
C PRO A 7 15.76 -6.68 -12.22
N LEU A 8 15.65 -7.12 -10.97
CA LEU A 8 16.81 -7.56 -10.19
C LEU A 8 17.40 -8.92 -10.64
N ASN A 9 16.68 -9.64 -11.52
CA ASN A 9 17.16 -10.92 -12.08
C ASN A 9 18.13 -10.74 -13.26
N SER A 10 18.16 -9.55 -13.87
CA SER A 10 18.92 -9.24 -15.08
C SER A 10 19.52 -7.84 -15.04
N ILE A 11 20.16 -7.50 -13.91
CA ILE A 11 20.83 -6.21 -13.75
C ILE A 11 22.03 -6.14 -14.72
N PRO A 12 22.12 -5.12 -15.59
CA PRO A 12 23.31 -4.91 -16.41
C PRO A 12 24.57 -4.75 -15.54
N ASN A 13 25.71 -5.26 -16.02
CA ASN A 13 26.97 -5.16 -15.29
C ASN A 13 27.34 -3.69 -14.97
N GLU A 14 27.04 -2.79 -15.89
CA GLU A 14 27.29 -1.35 -15.75
C GLU A 14 26.51 -0.73 -14.58
N ILE A 15 25.36 -1.31 -14.22
CA ILE A 15 24.48 -0.81 -13.15
C ILE A 15 24.73 -1.54 -11.83
N SER A 16 25.11 -2.82 -11.88
CA SER A 16 25.20 -3.69 -10.70
C SER A 16 26.11 -3.12 -9.61
N HIS A 17 27.17 -2.42 -9.97
CA HIS A 17 28.15 -1.82 -9.05
C HIS A 17 27.59 -0.67 -8.21
N TYR A 18 26.52 -0.02 -8.66
CA TYR A 18 25.85 1.08 -7.97
C TYR A 18 24.71 0.64 -7.06
N MET A 19 24.35 -0.66 -7.12
CA MET A 19 23.32 -1.22 -6.26
C MET A 19 23.85 -1.35 -4.83
N THR A 20 23.07 -0.87 -3.86
CA THR A 20 23.43 -0.97 -2.45
C THR A 20 22.32 -1.65 -1.67
N GLN A 21 22.65 -2.77 -1.01
CA GLN A 21 21.71 -3.45 -0.13
C GLN A 21 21.76 -2.88 1.29
N ARG A 22 20.59 -2.70 1.90
CA ARG A 22 20.41 -2.28 3.29
C ARG A 22 19.37 -3.14 4.00
N THR A 23 19.59 -3.33 5.29
CA THR A 23 18.64 -3.99 6.19
C THR A 23 18.04 -2.98 7.15
N TYR A 24 16.76 -3.13 7.44
CA TYR A 24 16.02 -2.27 8.37
C TYR A 24 15.25 -3.16 9.34
N VAL A 25 15.38 -2.93 10.64
CA VAL A 25 14.58 -3.61 11.64
C VAL A 25 13.16 -3.04 11.66
N GLN A 26 12.23 -3.84 12.13
CA GLN A 26 10.84 -3.41 12.30
C GLN A 26 10.74 -2.07 13.04
N GLY A 27 9.91 -1.15 12.54
CA GLY A 27 9.71 0.21 13.06
C GLY A 27 10.70 1.25 12.54
N SER A 28 11.74 0.85 11.79
CA SER A 28 12.70 1.81 11.20
C SER A 28 12.06 2.63 10.08
N HIS A 29 12.43 3.90 10.00
CA HIS A 29 12.11 4.75 8.86
C HIS A 29 13.12 4.49 7.74
N ILE A 30 12.63 4.17 6.55
CA ILE A 30 13.45 3.99 5.34
C ILE A 30 13.52 5.31 4.56
N ILE A 31 12.37 5.98 4.43
CA ILE A 31 12.25 7.35 3.90
C ILE A 31 11.51 8.18 4.93
N ARG A 32 11.90 9.42 5.14
CA ARG A 32 11.20 10.39 6.00
C ARG A 32 10.53 11.45 5.15
N SER A 33 9.28 11.80 5.47
CA SER A 33 8.59 12.89 4.79
C SER A 33 9.36 14.20 4.93
N ASN A 34 9.33 15.01 3.88
CA ASN A 34 10.03 16.29 3.75
C ASN A 34 11.58 16.20 3.70
N GLU A 35 12.17 15.02 3.74
CA GLU A 35 13.57 14.83 3.40
C GLU A 35 13.71 14.59 1.89
N HIS A 36 14.84 15.01 1.32
CA HIS A 36 15.14 14.74 -0.07
C HIS A 36 15.48 13.26 -0.27
N ASN A 37 14.88 12.65 -1.30
CA ASN A 37 15.15 11.27 -1.65
C ASN A 37 15.61 11.14 -3.10
N ASP A 38 16.84 10.69 -3.30
CA ASP A 38 17.46 10.47 -4.62
C ASP A 38 17.54 8.98 -4.99
N TYR A 39 16.80 8.12 -4.32
CA TYR A 39 16.93 6.68 -4.52
C TYR A 39 15.62 6.04 -4.93
N LEU A 40 15.73 5.11 -5.88
CA LEU A 40 14.74 4.06 -6.11
C LEU A 40 15.05 2.87 -5.20
N PHE A 41 14.03 2.31 -4.57
CA PHE A 41 14.15 1.20 -3.63
C PHE A 41 13.39 -0.02 -4.12
N PHE A 42 14.05 -1.18 -4.07
CA PHE A 42 13.49 -2.48 -4.36
C PHE A 42 13.37 -3.25 -3.04
N LEU A 43 12.15 -3.53 -2.60
CA LEU A 43 11.89 -4.29 -1.38
C LEU A 43 12.06 -5.78 -1.67
N THR A 44 13.19 -6.38 -1.28
CA THR A 44 13.49 -7.79 -1.56
C THR A 44 12.97 -8.73 -0.48
N LYS A 45 12.80 -8.22 0.76
CA LYS A 45 12.25 -8.99 1.88
C LYS A 45 11.50 -8.06 2.84
N GLY A 46 10.42 -8.57 3.42
CA GLY A 46 9.65 -7.88 4.45
C GLY A 46 8.46 -7.12 3.88
N LYS A 47 7.95 -6.20 4.71
CA LYS A 47 6.80 -5.33 4.41
C LYS A 47 7.08 -3.92 4.89
N VAL A 48 6.67 -2.94 4.13
CA VAL A 48 6.75 -1.52 4.50
C VAL A 48 5.37 -0.87 4.43
N GLU A 49 5.18 0.16 5.23
CA GLU A 49 4.00 1.01 5.24
C GLU A 49 4.37 2.40 4.75
N VAL A 50 3.59 2.92 3.82
CA VAL A 50 3.71 4.28 3.32
C VAL A 50 2.66 5.14 4.02
N VAL A 51 3.10 6.18 4.73
CA VAL A 51 2.24 7.11 5.44
C VAL A 51 2.52 8.54 5.03
N GLN A 52 1.47 9.35 4.99
CA GLN A 52 1.56 10.79 4.79
C GLN A 52 1.36 11.49 6.14
N LEU A 53 2.29 12.38 6.49
CA LEU A 53 2.12 13.26 7.66
C LEU A 53 1.23 14.44 7.28
N THR A 54 0.18 14.69 8.08
CA THR A 54 -0.63 15.90 7.97
C THR A 54 0.06 17.07 8.67
N HIS A 55 -0.40 18.31 8.42
CA HIS A 55 0.08 19.50 9.12
C HIS A 55 -0.09 19.40 10.65
N ASP A 56 -1.10 18.66 11.12
CA ASP A 56 -1.39 18.44 12.53
C ASP A 56 -0.57 17.26 13.13
N GLY A 57 0.39 16.72 12.40
CA GLY A 57 1.25 15.61 12.84
C GLY A 57 0.56 14.24 12.87
N ASN A 58 -0.65 14.10 12.32
CA ASN A 58 -1.31 12.81 12.21
C ASN A 58 -0.78 12.04 10.99
N GLU A 59 -0.65 10.73 11.14
CA GLU A 59 -0.29 9.83 10.06
C GLU A 59 -1.54 9.36 9.30
N ILE A 60 -1.55 9.59 7.98
CA ILE A 60 -2.54 9.02 7.07
C ILE A 60 -1.89 7.86 6.33
N PHE A 61 -2.42 6.68 6.50
CA PHE A 61 -2.02 5.51 5.72
C PHE A 61 -2.30 5.70 4.24
N ILE A 62 -1.28 5.50 3.42
CA ILE A 62 -1.38 5.57 1.96
C ILE A 62 -1.41 4.17 1.35
N ASN A 63 -0.41 3.33 1.67
CA ASN A 63 -0.27 2.01 1.08
C ASN A 63 0.59 1.09 1.96
N GLU A 64 0.45 -0.22 1.78
CA GLU A 64 1.38 -1.25 2.27
C GLU A 64 2.05 -1.89 1.05
N LEU A 65 3.37 -2.02 1.10
CA LEU A 65 4.17 -2.67 0.07
C LEU A 65 4.78 -3.95 0.63
N ASN A 66 4.86 -4.96 -0.20
CA ASN A 66 5.38 -6.27 0.15
C ASN A 66 6.69 -6.55 -0.59
N ALA A 67 7.36 -7.63 -0.24
CA ALA A 67 8.49 -8.10 -1.01
C ALA A 67 8.13 -8.21 -2.50
N ASN A 68 9.01 -7.72 -3.36
CA ASN A 68 8.91 -7.53 -4.80
C ASN A 68 8.23 -6.22 -5.26
N ASP A 69 7.81 -5.36 -4.34
CA ASP A 69 7.38 -4.00 -4.68
C ASP A 69 8.57 -3.03 -4.75
N VAL A 70 8.34 -1.92 -5.44
CA VAL A 70 9.29 -0.80 -5.62
C VAL A 70 8.68 0.46 -5.04
N PHE A 71 9.52 1.33 -4.48
CA PHE A 71 9.12 2.63 -3.96
C PHE A 71 10.22 3.68 -4.15
N GLY A 72 9.86 4.97 -4.02
CA GLY A 72 10.76 6.07 -4.33
C GLY A 72 10.76 6.45 -5.81
N GLU A 73 9.85 5.87 -6.60
CA GLU A 73 9.74 6.11 -8.04
C GLU A 73 9.31 7.54 -8.36
N LEU A 74 8.46 8.13 -7.53
CA LEU A 74 7.95 9.49 -7.80
C LEU A 74 9.06 10.53 -7.65
N GLU A 75 9.88 10.40 -6.64
CA GLU A 75 10.99 11.29 -6.33
C GLU A 75 12.11 11.18 -7.39
N VAL A 76 12.29 10.01 -7.97
CA VAL A 76 13.24 9.81 -9.08
C VAL A 76 12.85 10.66 -10.29
N PHE A 77 11.56 10.80 -10.59
CA PHE A 77 11.09 11.57 -11.75
C PHE A 77 10.77 13.04 -11.44
N ASP A 78 10.47 13.38 -10.19
CA ASP A 78 10.16 14.76 -9.77
C ASP A 78 10.87 15.10 -8.45
N GLU A 79 11.94 15.88 -8.53
CA GLU A 79 12.74 16.35 -7.37
C GLU A 79 11.93 17.25 -6.43
N ALA A 80 10.92 17.95 -6.96
CA ALA A 80 10.07 18.83 -6.18
C ALA A 80 9.00 18.06 -5.40
N PHE A 81 8.81 16.76 -5.72
CA PHE A 81 7.83 15.93 -5.03
C PHE A 81 8.24 15.72 -3.57
N LYS A 82 7.33 16.07 -2.65
CA LYS A 82 7.54 15.82 -1.23
C LYS A 82 7.22 14.38 -0.90
N THR A 83 8.23 13.66 -0.47
CA THR A 83 8.14 12.24 -0.11
C THR A 83 7.12 11.97 0.99
N ASN A 84 6.51 10.79 0.92
CA ASN A 84 5.81 10.19 2.05
C ASN A 84 6.81 9.48 2.97
N THR A 85 6.44 9.29 4.22
CA THR A 85 7.25 8.47 5.13
C THR A 85 7.05 7.00 4.78
N VAL A 86 8.16 6.24 4.70
CA VAL A 86 8.15 4.78 4.51
C VAL A 86 8.75 4.12 5.74
N ILE A 87 7.97 3.26 6.40
CA ILE A 87 8.30 2.60 7.67
C ILE A 87 8.32 1.08 7.48
N ALA A 88 9.36 0.43 8.00
CA ALA A 88 9.46 -1.03 8.01
C ALA A 88 8.42 -1.64 8.97
N LYS A 89 7.46 -2.42 8.45
CA LYS A 89 6.43 -3.13 9.25
C LYS A 89 6.95 -4.45 9.81
N THR A 90 7.95 -5.02 9.19
CA THR A 90 8.71 -6.20 9.60
C THR A 90 10.17 -5.90 9.36
N ASP A 91 11.07 -6.81 9.73
CA ASP A 91 12.46 -6.72 9.27
C ASP A 91 12.48 -6.78 7.74
N CYS A 92 13.16 -5.80 7.13
CA CYS A 92 13.21 -5.60 5.70
C CYS A 92 14.62 -5.69 5.14
N VAL A 93 14.72 -6.20 3.91
CA VAL A 93 15.92 -6.07 3.08
C VAL A 93 15.53 -5.27 1.84
N VAL A 94 16.29 -4.23 1.56
CA VAL A 94 16.02 -3.28 0.47
C VAL A 94 17.29 -3.10 -0.34
N VAL A 95 17.17 -3.16 -1.66
CA VAL A 95 18.23 -2.76 -2.60
C VAL A 95 17.88 -1.36 -3.09
N LYS A 96 18.83 -0.44 -3.03
CA LYS A 96 18.63 0.94 -3.50
C LYS A 96 19.57 1.28 -4.64
N LEU A 97 19.08 2.08 -5.57
CA LEU A 97 19.81 2.61 -6.70
C LEU A 97 19.62 4.12 -6.76
N GLN A 98 20.72 4.87 -6.94
CA GLN A 98 20.69 6.32 -7.04
C GLN A 98 20.00 6.75 -8.35
N ARG A 99 19.30 7.87 -8.31
CA ARG A 99 18.51 8.45 -9.39
C ARG A 99 19.23 8.49 -10.73
N GLU A 100 20.46 8.99 -10.77
CA GLU A 100 21.26 9.08 -12.01
C GLU A 100 21.44 7.72 -12.66
N HIS A 101 21.71 6.66 -11.88
CA HIS A 101 21.89 5.31 -12.38
C HIS A 101 20.56 4.62 -12.73
N VAL A 102 19.42 5.07 -12.17
CA VAL A 102 18.10 4.66 -12.64
C VAL A 102 17.90 5.13 -14.08
N PHE A 103 18.22 6.39 -14.39
CA PHE A 103 18.12 6.91 -15.76
C PHE A 103 19.12 6.27 -16.71
N GLU A 104 20.33 5.95 -16.25
CA GLU A 104 21.29 5.17 -17.03
C GLU A 104 20.76 3.78 -17.36
N TRP A 105 20.20 3.07 -16.37
CA TRP A 105 19.58 1.78 -16.60
C TRP A 105 18.41 1.85 -17.58
N MET A 106 17.56 2.85 -17.45
CA MET A 106 16.45 3.08 -18.39
C MET A 106 16.90 3.29 -19.83
N LYS A 107 18.08 3.91 -20.05
CA LYS A 107 18.62 4.12 -21.40
C LYS A 107 19.11 2.84 -22.07
N ILE A 108 19.72 1.95 -21.28
CA ILE A 108 20.34 0.72 -21.81
C ILE A 108 19.41 -0.48 -21.80
N ASP A 109 18.34 -0.45 -20.99
CA ASP A 109 17.41 -1.56 -20.79
C ASP A 109 15.96 -1.07 -20.97
N ARG A 110 15.39 -1.42 -22.13
CA ARG A 110 14.00 -1.06 -22.45
C ARG A 110 12.99 -1.78 -21.55
N ASP A 111 13.29 -3.00 -21.13
CA ASP A 111 12.37 -3.79 -20.29
C ASP A 111 12.33 -3.22 -18.88
N PHE A 112 13.44 -2.71 -18.38
CA PHE A 112 13.48 -1.94 -17.12
C PHE A 112 12.66 -0.65 -17.22
N SER A 113 12.81 0.11 -18.31
CA SER A 113 12.00 1.31 -18.55
C SER A 113 10.51 0.99 -18.56
N LYS A 114 10.10 -0.06 -19.28
CA LYS A 114 8.72 -0.53 -19.32
C LYS A 114 8.21 -0.93 -17.93
N TYR A 115 9.02 -1.66 -17.17
CA TYR A 115 8.68 -2.05 -15.80
C TYR A 115 8.40 -0.84 -14.90
N LEU A 116 9.24 0.20 -14.92
CA LEU A 116 9.01 1.41 -14.12
C LEU A 116 7.73 2.14 -14.53
N PHE A 117 7.44 2.22 -15.83
CA PHE A 117 6.16 2.76 -16.31
C PHE A 117 4.97 1.95 -15.77
N GLU A 118 5.04 0.62 -15.80
CA GLU A 118 4.00 -0.26 -15.25
C GLU A 118 3.80 -0.02 -13.75
N VAL A 119 4.88 0.17 -12.98
CA VAL A 119 4.81 0.51 -11.54
C VAL A 119 4.05 1.82 -11.33
N ILE A 120 4.42 2.89 -12.05
CA ILE A 120 3.80 4.22 -11.92
C ILE A 120 2.33 4.18 -12.33
N VAL A 121 2.03 3.56 -13.47
CA VAL A 121 0.65 3.44 -13.96
C VAL A 121 -0.22 2.66 -12.98
N ASN A 122 0.27 1.55 -12.43
CA ASN A 122 -0.46 0.76 -11.45
C ASN A 122 -0.69 1.56 -10.15
N CYS A 123 0.29 2.34 -9.70
CA CYS A 123 0.13 3.24 -8.56
C CYS A 123 -0.94 4.30 -8.83
N TYR A 124 -0.94 4.90 -10.00
CA TYR A 124 -1.94 5.89 -10.43
C TYR A 124 -3.34 5.30 -10.49
N ILE A 125 -3.51 4.14 -11.13
CA ILE A 125 -4.82 3.45 -11.21
C ILE A 125 -5.36 3.15 -9.81
N LYS A 126 -4.53 2.63 -8.89
CA LYS A 126 -4.94 2.38 -7.50
C LYS A 126 -5.40 3.66 -6.80
N LYS A 127 -4.74 4.80 -7.04
CA LYS A 127 -5.13 6.10 -6.50
C LYS A 127 -6.47 6.58 -7.07
N CYS A 128 -6.68 6.48 -8.39
CA CYS A 128 -7.94 6.83 -9.04
C CYS A 128 -9.11 6.03 -8.47
N VAL A 129 -9.00 4.69 -8.46
CA VAL A 129 -10.05 3.81 -7.92
C VAL A 129 -10.36 4.15 -6.45
N ARG A 130 -9.33 4.45 -5.64
CA ARG A 130 -9.56 4.86 -4.24
C ARG A 130 -10.30 6.19 -4.15
N THR A 131 -9.91 7.17 -4.97
CA THR A 131 -10.54 8.51 -4.99
C THR A 131 -12.00 8.41 -5.44
N ASP A 132 -12.27 7.64 -6.51
CA ASP A 132 -13.61 7.42 -7.02
C ASP A 132 -14.50 6.75 -5.98
N ASN A 133 -14.01 5.73 -5.28
CA ASN A 133 -14.71 5.07 -4.20
C ASN A 133 -14.99 6.01 -3.01
N LEU A 134 -14.05 6.90 -2.66
CA LEU A 134 -14.24 7.87 -1.59
C LEU A 134 -15.30 8.92 -1.95
N ALA A 135 -15.39 9.30 -3.23
CA ALA A 135 -16.37 10.26 -3.73
C ALA A 135 -17.77 9.67 -3.94
N ALA A 136 -17.85 8.44 -4.46
CA ALA A 136 -19.09 7.81 -4.86
C ALA A 136 -19.80 7.02 -3.75
N LEU A 137 -19.05 6.50 -2.77
CA LEU A 137 -19.56 5.56 -1.77
C LEU A 137 -19.64 6.17 -0.38
N THR A 138 -20.73 5.90 0.33
CA THR A 138 -20.85 6.21 1.76
C THR A 138 -19.87 5.39 2.61
N ILE A 139 -19.60 5.84 3.84
CA ILE A 139 -18.76 5.09 4.80
C ILE A 139 -19.29 3.65 5.01
N LYS A 140 -20.61 3.50 5.07
CA LYS A 140 -21.28 2.19 5.23
C LYS A 140 -20.98 1.29 4.04
N GLN A 141 -21.11 1.79 2.83
CA GLN A 141 -20.84 1.04 1.60
C GLN A 141 -19.38 0.61 1.52
N ARG A 142 -18.44 1.52 1.76
CA ARG A 142 -17.01 1.18 1.78
C ARG A 142 -16.67 0.14 2.84
N LEU A 143 -17.27 0.24 4.04
CA LEU A 143 -17.08 -0.71 5.12
C LEU A 143 -17.56 -2.12 4.73
N LEU A 144 -18.78 -2.22 4.20
CA LEU A 144 -19.36 -3.51 3.81
C LEU A 144 -18.60 -4.15 2.64
N ILE A 145 -18.20 -3.36 1.63
CA ILE A 145 -17.39 -3.83 0.49
C ILE A 145 -16.03 -4.36 0.98
N SER A 146 -15.34 -3.62 1.87
CA SER A 146 -14.05 -4.05 2.40
C SER A 146 -14.17 -5.35 3.22
N LEU A 147 -15.16 -5.46 4.10
CA LEU A 147 -15.41 -6.69 4.88
C LEU A 147 -15.73 -7.87 3.98
N PHE A 148 -16.56 -7.68 2.95
CA PHE A 148 -16.89 -8.73 2.00
C PHE A 148 -15.67 -9.20 1.19
N LYS A 149 -14.81 -8.27 0.79
CA LYS A 149 -13.54 -8.60 0.13
C LYS A 149 -12.64 -9.48 1.01
N HIS A 150 -12.45 -9.10 2.29
CA HIS A 150 -11.69 -9.91 3.24
C HIS A 150 -12.33 -11.27 3.52
N TYR A 151 -13.66 -11.34 3.54
CA TYR A 151 -14.36 -12.62 3.63
C TYR A 151 -14.07 -13.52 2.42
N LYS A 152 -14.15 -12.98 1.20
CA LYS A 152 -13.82 -13.71 -0.03
C LYS A 152 -12.36 -14.19 -0.07
N ASN A 153 -11.45 -13.41 0.48
CA ASN A 153 -10.02 -13.74 0.57
C ASN A 153 -9.69 -14.72 1.71
N GLY A 154 -10.65 -15.02 2.61
CA GLY A 154 -10.44 -15.93 3.74
C GLY A 154 -9.63 -15.34 4.90
N ASP A 155 -9.37 -14.03 4.91
CA ASP A 155 -8.55 -13.35 5.93
C ASP A 155 -9.36 -12.44 6.88
N LEU A 156 -10.69 -12.48 6.83
CA LEU A 156 -11.59 -11.65 7.63
C LEU A 156 -11.34 -11.75 9.14
N ALA A 157 -11.11 -12.96 9.65
CA ALA A 157 -10.88 -13.19 11.08
C ALA A 157 -9.55 -12.60 11.58
N LEU A 158 -8.58 -12.41 10.66
CA LEU A 158 -7.26 -11.82 10.94
C LEU A 158 -7.23 -10.31 10.73
N LEU A 159 -8.31 -9.75 10.18
CA LEU A 159 -8.41 -8.34 9.85
C LEU A 159 -8.40 -7.47 11.12
N GLN A 160 -7.39 -6.63 11.23
CA GLN A 160 -7.33 -5.66 12.32
C GLN A 160 -8.25 -4.46 12.05
N LYS A 161 -8.95 -3.99 13.09
CA LYS A 161 -9.83 -2.82 13.00
C LYS A 161 -9.10 -1.56 12.51
N SER A 162 -7.86 -1.36 12.90
CA SER A 162 -7.02 -0.25 12.44
C SER A 162 -6.84 -0.29 10.92
N LYS A 163 -6.54 -1.47 10.35
CA LYS A 163 -6.41 -1.68 8.91
C LYS A 163 -7.73 -1.38 8.19
N LEU A 164 -8.85 -1.87 8.72
CA LEU A 164 -10.17 -1.62 8.14
C LEU A 164 -10.53 -0.11 8.14
N ILE A 165 -10.20 0.63 9.21
CA ILE A 165 -10.38 2.10 9.26
C ILE A 165 -9.60 2.77 8.12
N GLN A 166 -8.37 2.35 7.87
CA GLN A 166 -7.50 2.88 6.81
C GLN A 166 -8.06 2.58 5.41
N GLU A 167 -8.54 1.36 5.20
CA GLU A 167 -9.14 0.94 3.93
C GLU A 167 -10.43 1.71 3.62
N VAL A 168 -11.30 1.87 4.63
CA VAL A 168 -12.56 2.63 4.51
C VAL A 168 -12.30 4.12 4.32
N GLY A 169 -11.16 4.63 4.79
CA GLY A 169 -10.80 6.05 4.62
C GLY A 169 -11.77 6.99 5.33
N ALA A 170 -12.19 6.66 6.55
CA ALA A 170 -13.13 7.46 7.32
C ALA A 170 -12.53 7.89 8.67
N PRO A 171 -12.92 9.06 9.20
CA PRO A 171 -12.55 9.47 10.55
C PRO A 171 -12.97 8.41 11.57
N LYS A 172 -12.10 8.09 12.52
CA LYS A 172 -12.29 7.01 13.51
C LYS A 172 -13.65 7.07 14.23
N ARG A 173 -14.13 8.27 14.56
CA ARG A 173 -15.43 8.47 15.21
C ARG A 173 -16.59 8.06 14.29
N SER A 174 -16.58 8.53 13.05
CA SER A 174 -17.61 8.18 12.04
C SER A 174 -17.58 6.70 11.70
N PHE A 175 -16.38 6.14 11.53
CA PHE A 175 -16.18 4.70 11.32
C PHE A 175 -16.82 3.87 12.46
N ASN A 176 -16.51 4.20 13.73
CA ASN A 176 -17.05 3.43 14.87
C ASN A 176 -18.56 3.48 14.96
N ARG A 177 -19.17 4.63 14.64
CA ARG A 177 -20.63 4.76 14.59
C ARG A 177 -21.24 3.85 13.53
N VAL A 178 -20.69 3.89 12.30
CA VAL A 178 -21.16 3.07 11.18
C VAL A 178 -20.87 1.58 11.42
N LEU A 179 -19.75 1.24 12.03
CA LEU A 179 -19.44 -0.13 12.42
C LEU A 179 -20.51 -0.71 13.35
N LYS A 180 -20.89 0.04 14.39
CA LYS A 180 -21.95 -0.34 15.31
C LYS A 180 -23.29 -0.52 14.60
N GLU A 181 -23.69 0.44 13.78
CA GLU A 181 -24.91 0.39 12.97
C GLU A 181 -24.97 -0.90 12.12
N CYS A 182 -23.90 -1.23 11.41
CA CYS A 182 -23.85 -2.45 10.59
C CYS A 182 -23.88 -3.75 11.41
N CYS A 183 -23.32 -3.75 12.63
CA CYS A 183 -23.47 -4.89 13.56
C CYS A 183 -24.91 -5.02 14.05
N ASP A 184 -25.54 -3.92 14.46
CA ASP A 184 -26.93 -3.88 14.95
C ASP A 184 -27.92 -4.31 13.84
N GLU A 185 -27.61 -3.96 12.58
CA GLU A 185 -28.37 -4.40 11.41
C GLU A 185 -28.09 -5.86 11.00
N GLY A 186 -27.15 -6.55 11.63
CA GLY A 186 -26.86 -7.95 11.40
C GLY A 186 -26.11 -8.27 10.10
N TYR A 187 -25.29 -7.35 9.57
CA TYR A 187 -24.41 -7.66 8.44
C TYR A 187 -23.22 -8.51 8.88
N PHE A 188 -22.59 -8.15 9.99
CA PHE A 188 -21.45 -8.84 10.56
C PHE A 188 -21.39 -8.66 12.08
N LEU A 189 -20.49 -9.41 12.73
CA LEU A 189 -20.21 -9.31 14.16
C LEU A 189 -18.78 -8.83 14.36
N TYR A 190 -18.58 -8.03 15.41
CA TYR A 190 -17.24 -7.65 15.87
C TYR A 190 -17.13 -7.93 17.35
N SER A 191 -16.48 -9.03 17.71
CA SER A 191 -16.27 -9.47 19.10
C SER A 191 -14.84 -9.99 19.25
N ASN A 192 -14.27 -9.84 20.44
CA ASN A 192 -12.90 -10.29 20.75
C ASN A 192 -11.84 -9.80 19.73
N LYS A 193 -12.02 -8.58 19.22
CA LYS A 193 -11.18 -7.96 18.18
C LYS A 193 -11.20 -8.69 16.82
N GLN A 194 -12.13 -9.57 16.57
CA GLN A 194 -12.29 -10.31 15.33
C GLN A 194 -13.61 -9.97 14.64
N PHE A 195 -13.57 -9.98 13.29
CA PHE A 195 -14.75 -9.83 12.45
C PHE A 195 -15.24 -11.20 11.98
N SER A 196 -16.56 -11.37 11.94
CA SER A 196 -17.22 -12.51 11.34
C SER A 196 -18.50 -12.08 10.63
N ILE A 197 -18.91 -12.80 9.59
CA ILE A 197 -20.17 -12.51 8.88
C ILE A 197 -21.33 -13.01 9.73
N ALA A 198 -22.32 -12.15 9.98
CA ALA A 198 -23.55 -12.53 10.64
C ALA A 198 -24.60 -13.09 9.65
N ASN A 199 -24.72 -12.45 8.48
CA ASN A 199 -25.65 -12.86 7.44
C ASN A 199 -24.98 -12.73 6.05
N ILE A 200 -24.62 -13.89 5.47
CA ILE A 200 -23.90 -13.94 4.20
C ILE A 200 -24.79 -13.49 3.02
N GLU A 201 -26.06 -13.86 3.03
CA GLU A 201 -26.99 -13.50 1.95
C GLU A 201 -27.17 -11.99 1.88
N LYS A 202 -27.35 -11.36 3.07
CA LYS A 202 -27.51 -9.91 3.18
C LYS A 202 -26.30 -9.14 2.67
N ILE A 203 -25.08 -9.57 3.02
CA ILE A 203 -23.86 -8.89 2.58
C ILE A 203 -23.54 -9.17 1.11
N THR A 204 -23.84 -10.37 0.60
CA THR A 204 -23.68 -10.72 -0.82
C THR A 204 -24.62 -9.90 -1.68
N ARG A 205 -25.90 -9.80 -1.31
CA ARG A 205 -26.87 -8.96 -2.00
C ARG A 205 -26.45 -7.50 -2.05
N PHE A 206 -25.97 -6.97 -0.92
CA PHE A 206 -25.44 -5.62 -0.86
C PHE A 206 -24.23 -5.45 -1.79
N ALA A 207 -23.29 -6.41 -1.79
CA ALA A 207 -22.08 -6.33 -2.61
C ALA A 207 -22.37 -6.47 -4.12
N SER A 208 -23.44 -7.20 -4.53
CA SER A 208 -23.84 -7.31 -5.94
C SER A 208 -24.39 -6.01 -6.53
N ASP A 209 -24.88 -5.11 -5.69
CA ASP A 209 -25.41 -3.80 -6.12
C ASP A 209 -24.29 -2.78 -6.41
N PHE A 210 -23.03 -3.09 -6.02
CA PHE A 210 -21.87 -2.17 -6.09
C PHE A 210 -20.60 -2.82 -6.71
N GLY A 211 -20.69 -4.07 -7.23
CA GLY A 211 -19.58 -4.82 -7.82
C GLY A 211 -19.58 -4.88 -9.33
#